data_11080bc34ffa71f33474b27c5b5f4569
#
_entry.id   11080bc34ffa71f33474b27c5b5f4569
#
_cell.length_a   1.000
_cell.length_b   1.000
_cell.length_c   1.000
_cell.angle_alpha   90.00
_cell.angle_beta   90.00
_cell.angle_gamma   90.00
#
_symmetry.space_group_name_H-M   'P 1'
#
loop_
_entity.id
_entity.type
_entity.pdbx_description
1 polymer ?
#
loop_
_entity_poly.entity_id
_entity_poly.type
_entity_poly.pdbx_seq_one_letter_code
_entity_poly.pdbx_strand_id
1 'polypeptide(L)'
;LVSGILADEQIEDLILQCLRPAENYSGRDGIVAGALWSLDEDRRKAIYASLRSKVAEEEALRLLLLSPYRASTWELVDQLSAEARSRYWVEVVPQYSFESPEENNESVRRLLEVERPRAAFASMHFKLEEIHPPLLVQMLSAMAKNSKDKAGEYQLHDYDVRRAFQLLNRNSDLTLEEKAGLEFAYLEVLARSFRGEDQQQIPNLERYIEEHPELFVQAVVWAYKRKDRGEDPAEFRVTEGLEHLAQRGYRLLEAV
;
A
#
# COMPACT_ATOMS: atom_id res chain seq x y z
N LEU A 1 -29.27 8.07 -5.15
CA LEU A 1 -30.44 8.95 -5.19
C LEU A 1 -30.54 9.70 -6.53
N VAL A 2 -29.41 10.16 -7.13
CA VAL A 2 -29.40 10.89 -8.42
C VAL A 2 -29.74 9.97 -9.61
N SER A 3 -29.29 8.71 -9.58
CA SER A 3 -29.42 7.76 -10.70
C SER A 3 -30.86 7.33 -11.02
N GLY A 4 -31.78 7.49 -10.09
CA GLY A 4 -33.22 7.18 -10.33
C GLY A 4 -34.05 8.36 -10.79
N ILE A 5 -33.47 9.59 -10.80
CA ILE A 5 -34.20 10.84 -11.04
C ILE A 5 -33.79 11.45 -12.39
N LEU A 6 -32.53 11.31 -12.82
CA LEU A 6 -32.00 11.94 -14.02
C LEU A 6 -31.83 10.90 -15.16
N ALA A 7 -32.16 11.33 -16.37
CA ALA A 7 -31.83 10.59 -17.58
C ALA A 7 -30.29 10.66 -17.84
N ASP A 8 -29.76 9.71 -18.59
CA ASP A 8 -28.31 9.63 -18.87
C ASP A 8 -27.78 10.90 -19.55
N GLU A 9 -28.52 11.47 -20.47
CA GLU A 9 -28.18 12.76 -21.12
C GLU A 9 -28.05 13.90 -20.12
N GLN A 10 -28.92 13.96 -19.10
CA GLN A 10 -28.85 14.98 -18.05
C GLN A 10 -27.65 14.79 -17.12
N ILE A 11 -27.28 13.52 -16.88
CA ILE A 11 -26.08 13.19 -16.09
C ILE A 11 -24.81 13.58 -16.87
N GLU A 12 -24.75 13.27 -18.18
CA GLU A 12 -23.66 13.69 -19.04
C GLU A 12 -23.50 15.22 -19.07
N ASP A 13 -24.58 15.94 -19.28
CA ASP A 13 -24.56 17.41 -19.27
C ASP A 13 -24.09 17.99 -17.94
N LEU A 14 -24.54 17.43 -16.82
CA LEU A 14 -24.08 17.81 -15.47
C LEU A 14 -22.57 17.58 -15.32
N ILE A 15 -22.07 16.42 -15.72
CA ILE A 15 -20.65 16.09 -15.67
C ILE A 15 -19.84 17.07 -16.55
N LEU A 16 -20.25 17.29 -17.80
CA LEU A 16 -19.58 18.22 -18.70
C LEU A 16 -19.53 19.65 -18.17
N GLN A 17 -20.60 20.12 -17.54
CA GLN A 17 -20.62 21.43 -16.88
C GLN A 17 -19.63 21.48 -15.69
N CYS A 18 -19.52 20.41 -14.92
CA CYS A 18 -18.60 20.33 -13.78
C CYS A 18 -17.13 20.21 -14.19
N LEU A 19 -16.83 19.61 -15.35
CA LEU A 19 -15.45 19.46 -15.87
C LEU A 19 -14.90 20.77 -16.46
N ARG A 20 -15.75 21.69 -16.91
CA ARG A 20 -15.29 22.98 -17.48
C ARG A 20 -14.51 23.79 -16.46
N PRO A 21 -13.40 24.43 -16.86
CA PRO A 21 -12.65 25.31 -15.97
C PRO A 21 -13.55 26.45 -15.44
N ALA A 22 -13.55 26.67 -14.14
CA ALA A 22 -14.21 27.81 -13.52
C ALA A 22 -13.49 28.18 -12.23
N GLU A 23 -13.36 29.47 -12.01
CA GLU A 23 -12.51 30.06 -10.99
C GLU A 23 -12.90 29.80 -9.52
N ASN A 24 -14.08 29.24 -9.20
CA ASN A 24 -14.56 29.24 -7.81
C ASN A 24 -15.50 28.10 -7.41
N TYR A 25 -15.21 26.81 -7.71
CA TYR A 25 -16.08 25.74 -7.22
C TYR A 25 -15.33 24.55 -6.63
N SER A 26 -15.07 24.58 -5.34
CA SER A 26 -14.45 23.48 -4.57
C SER A 26 -15.35 22.25 -4.38
N GLY A 27 -16.57 22.22 -4.91
CA GLY A 27 -17.53 21.11 -4.75
C GLY A 27 -17.81 20.28 -6.02
N ARG A 28 -17.24 20.66 -7.16
CA ARG A 28 -17.59 20.04 -8.46
C ARG A 28 -17.18 18.57 -8.54
N ASP A 29 -15.99 18.25 -8.06
CA ASP A 29 -15.51 16.86 -8.04
C ASP A 29 -16.40 15.96 -7.19
N GLY A 30 -16.91 16.48 -6.06
CA GLY A 30 -17.88 15.77 -5.23
C GLY A 30 -19.20 15.50 -5.96
N ILE A 31 -19.67 16.43 -6.81
CA ILE A 31 -20.89 16.25 -7.62
C ILE A 31 -20.64 15.17 -8.69
N VAL A 32 -19.51 15.25 -9.42
CA VAL A 32 -19.15 14.26 -10.44
C VAL A 32 -18.97 12.88 -9.81
N ALA A 33 -18.21 12.78 -8.72
CA ALA A 33 -18.03 11.54 -7.99
C ALA A 33 -19.38 10.97 -7.53
N GLY A 34 -20.21 11.77 -6.89
CA GLY A 34 -21.55 11.36 -6.44
C GLY A 34 -22.44 10.86 -7.57
N ALA A 35 -22.40 11.49 -8.74
CA ALA A 35 -23.11 11.03 -9.92
C ALA A 35 -22.57 9.68 -10.40
N LEU A 36 -21.24 9.54 -10.60
CA LEU A 36 -20.61 8.31 -11.07
C LEU A 36 -20.78 7.12 -10.10
N TRP A 37 -20.71 7.38 -8.80
CA TRP A 37 -20.88 6.35 -7.77
C TRP A 37 -22.33 5.88 -7.60
N SER A 38 -23.31 6.71 -8.00
CA SER A 38 -24.74 6.34 -7.96
C SER A 38 -25.18 5.48 -9.14
N LEU A 39 -24.38 5.35 -10.19
CA LEU A 39 -24.68 4.56 -11.38
C LEU A 39 -24.28 3.10 -11.18
N ASP A 40 -25.07 2.20 -11.77
CA ASP A 40 -24.60 0.83 -11.98
C ASP A 40 -23.44 0.81 -13.00
N GLU A 41 -22.79 -0.34 -13.10
CA GLU A 41 -21.57 -0.48 -13.90
C GLU A 41 -21.82 -0.24 -15.39
N ASP A 42 -22.90 -0.80 -15.93
CA ASP A 42 -23.20 -0.72 -17.37
C ASP A 42 -23.52 0.72 -17.78
N ARG A 43 -24.34 1.41 -16.98
CA ARG A 43 -24.65 2.84 -17.21
C ARG A 43 -23.41 3.70 -17.11
N ARG A 44 -22.53 3.44 -16.13
CA ARG A 44 -21.29 4.18 -15.97
C ARG A 44 -20.36 4.00 -17.16
N LYS A 45 -20.19 2.75 -17.65
CA LYS A 45 -19.42 2.45 -18.87
C LYS A 45 -20.00 3.17 -20.10
N ALA A 46 -21.34 3.16 -20.27
CA ALA A 46 -22.01 3.83 -21.39
C ALA A 46 -21.80 5.35 -21.33
N ILE A 47 -22.01 5.98 -20.19
CA ILE A 47 -21.80 7.42 -19.99
C ILE A 47 -20.33 7.79 -20.23
N TYR A 48 -19.37 7.01 -19.69
CA TYR A 48 -17.96 7.26 -19.96
C TYR A 48 -17.63 7.18 -21.46
N ALA A 49 -18.13 6.16 -22.17
CA ALA A 49 -17.92 6.02 -23.62
C ALA A 49 -18.47 7.21 -24.41
N SER A 50 -19.66 7.71 -24.03
CA SER A 50 -20.23 8.92 -24.62
C SER A 50 -19.39 10.16 -24.34
N LEU A 51 -18.98 10.36 -23.09
CA LEU A 51 -18.17 11.51 -22.66
C LEU A 51 -16.76 11.47 -23.27
N ARG A 52 -16.14 10.29 -23.43
CA ARG A 52 -14.77 10.14 -23.95
C ARG A 52 -14.57 10.81 -25.31
N SER A 53 -15.60 10.85 -26.14
CA SER A 53 -15.57 11.53 -27.44
C SER A 53 -15.73 13.06 -27.37
N LYS A 54 -16.16 13.58 -26.23
CA LYS A 54 -16.52 14.99 -26.00
C LYS A 54 -15.51 15.75 -25.15
N VAL A 55 -14.58 15.03 -24.49
CA VAL A 55 -13.63 15.59 -23.53
C VAL A 55 -12.19 15.32 -23.93
N ALA A 56 -11.27 16.17 -23.46
CA ALA A 56 -9.84 15.93 -23.60
C ALA A 56 -9.37 14.77 -22.70
N GLU A 57 -8.19 14.20 -22.98
CA GLU A 57 -7.67 13.07 -22.20
C GLU A 57 -7.47 13.40 -20.72
N GLU A 58 -7.08 14.62 -20.41
CA GLU A 58 -6.95 15.11 -19.02
C GLU A 58 -8.28 15.07 -18.25
N GLU A 59 -9.36 15.49 -18.92
CA GLU A 59 -10.71 15.43 -18.33
C GLU A 59 -11.20 13.99 -18.21
N ALA A 60 -10.87 13.13 -19.17
CA ALA A 60 -11.16 11.70 -19.10
C ALA A 60 -10.43 11.02 -17.94
N LEU A 61 -9.14 11.35 -17.73
CA LEU A 61 -8.38 10.88 -16.57
C LEU A 61 -9.03 11.34 -15.27
N ARG A 62 -9.43 12.62 -15.16
CA ARG A 62 -10.11 13.15 -13.97
C ARG A 62 -11.42 12.43 -13.70
N LEU A 63 -12.21 12.10 -14.73
CA LEU A 63 -13.44 11.30 -14.57
C LEU A 63 -13.15 9.92 -13.96
N LEU A 64 -12.10 9.26 -14.41
CA LEU A 64 -11.72 7.94 -13.90
C LEU A 64 -11.18 8.01 -12.47
N LEU A 65 -10.44 9.06 -12.11
CA LEU A 65 -10.00 9.30 -10.73
C LEU A 65 -11.18 9.54 -9.76
N LEU A 66 -12.29 10.08 -10.26
CA LEU A 66 -13.53 10.32 -9.50
C LEU A 66 -14.50 9.11 -9.53
N SER A 67 -14.23 8.13 -10.37
CA SER A 67 -15.04 6.91 -10.50
C SER A 67 -14.78 5.92 -9.35
N PRO A 68 -15.69 4.97 -9.08
CA PRO A 68 -15.45 3.89 -8.14
C PRO A 68 -14.17 3.13 -8.45
N TYR A 69 -13.36 2.85 -7.42
CA TYR A 69 -12.10 2.11 -7.54
C TYR A 69 -12.37 0.61 -7.68
N ARG A 70 -12.45 0.12 -8.90
CA ARG A 70 -12.75 -1.29 -9.23
C ARG A 70 -12.29 -1.68 -10.63
N ALA A 71 -12.26 -2.98 -10.92
CA ALA A 71 -11.76 -3.53 -12.19
C ALA A 71 -12.42 -2.90 -13.42
N SER A 72 -13.74 -2.67 -13.39
CA SER A 72 -14.46 -2.05 -14.50
C SER A 72 -14.01 -0.62 -14.82
N THR A 73 -13.55 0.12 -13.82
CA THR A 73 -12.92 1.43 -14.04
C THR A 73 -11.50 1.27 -14.60
N TRP A 74 -10.74 0.28 -14.14
CA TRP A 74 -9.37 0.04 -14.61
C TRP A 74 -9.33 -0.41 -16.07
N GLU A 75 -10.33 -1.16 -16.54
CA GLU A 75 -10.51 -1.47 -17.97
C GLU A 75 -10.62 -0.21 -18.84
N LEU A 76 -11.25 0.83 -18.31
CA LEU A 76 -11.34 2.13 -19.01
C LEU A 76 -10.02 2.92 -18.90
N VAL A 77 -9.32 2.83 -17.77
CA VAL A 77 -7.98 3.39 -17.60
C VAL A 77 -6.99 2.78 -18.60
N ASP A 78 -7.09 1.48 -18.85
CA ASP A 78 -6.22 0.78 -19.79
C ASP A 78 -6.41 1.23 -21.26
N GLN A 79 -7.50 1.94 -21.57
CA GLN A 79 -7.75 2.56 -22.88
C GLN A 79 -7.14 3.97 -23.04
N LEU A 80 -6.61 4.55 -21.96
CA LEU A 80 -5.90 5.82 -22.02
C LEU A 80 -4.49 5.67 -22.61
N SER A 81 -3.85 6.80 -22.93
CA SER A 81 -2.42 6.80 -23.26
C SER A 81 -1.58 6.22 -22.11
N ALA A 82 -0.37 5.76 -22.44
CA ALA A 82 0.54 5.22 -21.43
C ALA A 82 0.84 6.24 -20.31
N GLU A 83 0.95 7.53 -20.67
CA GLU A 83 1.18 8.61 -19.72
C GLU A 83 -0.03 8.83 -18.79
N ALA A 84 -1.23 8.97 -19.33
CA ALA A 84 -2.45 9.18 -18.54
C ALA A 84 -2.76 7.95 -17.66
N ARG A 85 -2.53 6.73 -18.15
CA ARG A 85 -2.65 5.50 -17.37
C ARG A 85 -1.67 5.47 -16.18
N SER A 86 -0.40 5.80 -16.43
CA SER A 86 0.59 5.88 -15.35
C SER A 86 0.19 6.93 -14.31
N ARG A 87 -0.27 8.09 -14.75
CA ARG A 87 -0.76 9.15 -13.85
C ARG A 87 -1.97 8.70 -13.02
N TYR A 88 -2.90 7.97 -13.61
CA TYR A 88 -4.03 7.40 -12.85
C TYR A 88 -3.52 6.61 -11.63
N TRP A 89 -2.60 5.66 -11.86
CA TRP A 89 -2.10 4.81 -10.78
C TRP A 89 -1.23 5.55 -9.75
N VAL A 90 -0.61 6.67 -10.15
CA VAL A 90 0.13 7.56 -9.24
C VAL A 90 -0.81 8.42 -8.40
N GLU A 91 -1.94 8.86 -8.94
CA GLU A 91 -2.83 9.84 -8.32
C GLU A 91 -4.03 9.22 -7.60
N VAL A 92 -4.48 8.03 -8.02
CA VAL A 92 -5.68 7.41 -7.47
C VAL A 92 -5.55 7.13 -5.97
N VAL A 93 -6.66 7.32 -5.24
CA VAL A 93 -6.80 6.90 -3.85
C VAL A 93 -7.33 5.46 -3.84
N PRO A 94 -6.48 4.45 -3.57
CA PRO A 94 -6.90 3.06 -3.62
C PRO A 94 -7.87 2.74 -2.47
N GLN A 95 -8.81 1.85 -2.76
CA GLN A 95 -9.80 1.38 -1.81
C GLN A 95 -9.85 -0.14 -1.82
N TYR A 96 -10.24 -0.71 -0.69
CA TYR A 96 -10.45 -2.13 -0.57
C TYR A 96 -11.77 -2.54 -1.24
N SER A 97 -11.75 -3.61 -2.03
CA SER A 97 -12.97 -4.24 -2.57
C SER A 97 -13.45 -5.34 -1.61
N PHE A 98 -14.67 -5.19 -1.09
CA PHE A 98 -15.28 -6.22 -0.24
C PHE A 98 -15.84 -7.41 -1.03
N GLU A 99 -15.92 -7.30 -2.34
CA GLU A 99 -16.62 -8.26 -3.20
C GLU A 99 -15.66 -9.18 -3.97
N SER A 100 -14.39 -8.75 -4.17
CA SER A 100 -13.45 -9.47 -5.03
C SER A 100 -12.00 -9.43 -4.52
N PRO A 101 -11.53 -10.53 -3.90
CA PRO A 101 -10.11 -10.70 -3.56
C PRO A 101 -9.19 -10.60 -4.79
N GLU A 102 -9.67 -11.02 -5.98
CA GLU A 102 -8.93 -10.94 -7.23
C GLU A 102 -8.68 -9.49 -7.64
N GLU A 103 -9.69 -8.62 -7.54
CA GLU A 103 -9.53 -7.18 -7.76
C GLU A 103 -8.53 -6.57 -6.78
N ASN A 104 -8.59 -6.97 -5.51
CA ASN A 104 -7.66 -6.49 -4.50
C ASN A 104 -6.22 -6.86 -4.85
N ASN A 105 -5.96 -8.09 -5.27
CA ASN A 105 -4.63 -8.53 -5.69
C ASN A 105 -4.15 -7.82 -6.96
N GLU A 106 -5.04 -7.57 -7.92
CA GLU A 106 -4.72 -6.80 -9.13
C GLU A 106 -4.40 -5.35 -8.77
N SER A 107 -5.18 -4.73 -7.90
CA SER A 107 -4.91 -3.39 -7.35
C SER A 107 -3.51 -3.29 -6.74
N VAL A 108 -3.17 -4.23 -5.86
CA VAL A 108 -1.84 -4.30 -5.24
C VAL A 108 -0.75 -4.38 -6.29
N ARG A 109 -0.89 -5.25 -7.29
CA ARG A 109 0.10 -5.41 -8.39
C ARG A 109 0.32 -4.10 -9.13
N ARG A 110 -0.76 -3.44 -9.57
CA ARG A 110 -0.68 -2.18 -10.32
C ARG A 110 -0.09 -1.03 -9.51
N LEU A 111 -0.38 -0.96 -8.21
CA LEU A 111 0.24 0.04 -7.32
C LEU A 111 1.73 -0.22 -7.11
N LEU A 112 2.14 -1.49 -7.05
CA LEU A 112 3.56 -1.86 -6.97
C LEU A 112 4.32 -1.50 -8.25
N GLU A 113 3.71 -1.65 -9.43
CA GLU A 113 4.30 -1.27 -10.72
C GLU A 113 4.63 0.25 -10.79
N VAL A 114 3.87 1.08 -10.11
CA VAL A 114 4.12 2.53 -10.01
C VAL A 114 4.86 2.93 -8.72
N GLU A 115 5.46 1.96 -8.02
CA GLU A 115 6.26 2.16 -6.81
C GLU A 115 5.48 2.83 -5.66
N ARG A 116 4.19 2.45 -5.47
CA ARG A 116 3.33 2.90 -4.36
C ARG A 116 2.97 1.76 -3.38
N PRO A 117 3.97 1.13 -2.74
CA PRO A 117 3.72 -0.03 -1.89
C PRO A 117 2.96 0.31 -0.59
N ARG A 118 3.12 1.53 -0.06
CA ARG A 118 2.37 1.97 1.14
C ARG A 118 0.90 2.17 0.84
N ALA A 119 0.57 2.74 -0.32
CA ALA A 119 -0.80 2.86 -0.79
C ALA A 119 -1.46 1.48 -0.97
N ALA A 120 -0.72 0.53 -1.57
CA ALA A 120 -1.15 -0.86 -1.70
C ALA A 120 -1.40 -1.50 -0.33
N PHE A 121 -0.47 -1.37 0.61
CA PHE A 121 -0.61 -1.92 1.96
C PHE A 121 -1.80 -1.31 2.70
N ALA A 122 -1.93 0.02 2.67
CA ALA A 122 -3.00 0.73 3.34
C ALA A 122 -4.39 0.35 2.80
N SER A 123 -4.51 0.08 1.50
CA SER A 123 -5.79 -0.37 0.92
C SER A 123 -6.20 -1.76 1.41
N MET A 124 -5.24 -2.58 1.87
CA MET A 124 -5.47 -3.98 2.25
C MET A 124 -5.41 -4.24 3.76
N HIS A 125 -5.20 -3.22 4.60
CA HIS A 125 -4.96 -3.40 6.05
C HIS A 125 -6.08 -4.18 6.78
N PHE A 126 -7.33 -4.13 6.28
CA PHE A 126 -8.44 -4.90 6.87
C PHE A 126 -8.37 -6.39 6.59
N LYS A 127 -7.78 -6.79 5.44
CA LYS A 127 -7.87 -8.16 4.90
C LYS A 127 -6.53 -8.59 4.25
N LEU A 128 -5.45 -8.46 4.98
CA LEU A 128 -4.12 -8.87 4.52
C LEU A 128 -4.04 -10.36 4.13
N GLU A 129 -4.91 -11.20 4.73
CA GLU A 129 -5.03 -12.62 4.40
C GLU A 129 -5.55 -12.91 3.01
N GLU A 130 -6.17 -11.94 2.34
CA GLU A 130 -6.63 -12.08 0.95
C GLU A 130 -5.53 -11.80 -0.08
N ILE A 131 -4.39 -11.24 0.36
CA ILE A 131 -3.25 -10.98 -0.52
C ILE A 131 -2.50 -12.27 -0.79
N HIS A 132 -2.20 -12.52 -2.06
CA HIS A 132 -1.34 -13.64 -2.44
C HIS A 132 0.04 -13.50 -1.77
N PRO A 133 0.57 -14.56 -1.13
CA PRO A 133 1.81 -14.47 -0.38
C PRO A 133 2.99 -13.86 -1.15
N PRO A 134 3.23 -14.15 -2.44
CA PRO A 134 4.29 -13.50 -3.21
C PRO A 134 4.10 -11.97 -3.34
N LEU A 135 2.85 -11.50 -3.48
CA LEU A 135 2.56 -10.06 -3.53
C LEU A 135 2.79 -9.39 -2.17
N LEU A 136 2.45 -10.07 -1.08
CA LEU A 136 2.71 -9.57 0.27
C LEU A 136 4.20 -9.40 0.52
N VAL A 137 5.03 -10.37 0.11
CA VAL A 137 6.50 -10.29 0.16
C VAL A 137 7.02 -9.13 -0.67
N GLN A 138 6.54 -9.02 -1.92
CA GLN A 138 6.95 -7.94 -2.82
C GLN A 138 6.59 -6.57 -2.24
N MET A 139 5.40 -6.43 -1.70
CA MET A 139 4.90 -5.20 -1.08
C MET A 139 5.74 -4.80 0.13
N LEU A 140 6.00 -5.72 1.07
CA LEU A 140 6.84 -5.45 2.23
C LEU A 140 8.28 -5.13 1.82
N SER A 141 8.85 -5.87 0.86
CA SER A 141 10.19 -5.60 0.34
C SER A 141 10.29 -4.22 -0.34
N ALA A 142 9.26 -3.81 -1.07
CA ALA A 142 9.21 -2.51 -1.71
C ALA A 142 9.04 -1.37 -0.68
N MET A 143 8.24 -1.57 0.38
CA MET A 143 8.08 -0.59 1.47
C MET A 143 9.36 -0.40 2.28
N ALA A 144 10.17 -1.46 2.45
CA ALA A 144 11.47 -1.39 3.14
C ALA A 144 12.52 -0.63 2.32
N LYS A 145 12.33 -0.53 1.01
CA LYS A 145 13.11 0.31 0.10
C LYS A 145 12.47 1.70 0.01
N ASN A 146 13.13 2.63 -0.69
CA ASN A 146 12.51 3.92 -0.98
C ASN A 146 11.25 3.73 -1.84
N SER A 147 10.11 4.26 -1.40
CA SER A 147 8.86 4.27 -2.15
C SER A 147 8.58 5.67 -2.70
N LYS A 148 7.81 5.75 -3.80
CA LYS A 148 7.33 7.03 -4.35
C LYS A 148 6.08 7.55 -3.64
N ASP A 149 5.57 6.83 -2.64
CA ASP A 149 4.48 7.32 -1.81
C ASP A 149 4.87 8.63 -1.14
N LYS A 150 3.97 9.58 -1.13
CA LYS A 150 4.19 10.85 -0.43
C LYS A 150 4.33 10.59 1.07
N ALA A 151 5.36 11.15 1.68
CA ALA A 151 5.59 11.01 3.11
C ALA A 151 4.35 11.48 3.90
N GLY A 152 3.83 10.62 4.77
CA GLY A 152 2.66 10.91 5.61
C GLY A 152 1.30 10.68 4.94
N GLU A 153 1.23 10.36 3.64
CA GLU A 153 -0.03 10.09 2.95
C GLU A 153 -0.70 8.79 3.45
N TYR A 154 0.12 7.78 3.73
CA TYR A 154 -0.35 6.49 4.25
C TYR A 154 0.39 6.15 5.54
N GLN A 155 -0.33 6.22 6.65
CA GLN A 155 0.21 5.79 7.95
C GLN A 155 0.17 4.26 8.00
N LEU A 156 1.33 3.67 8.24
CA LEU A 156 1.45 2.25 8.53
C LEU A 156 1.25 2.05 10.04
N HIS A 157 0.26 1.25 10.40
CA HIS A 157 0.07 0.87 11.79
C HIS A 157 0.95 -0.34 12.13
N ASP A 158 1.69 -0.26 13.23
CA ASP A 158 2.57 -1.34 13.69
C ASP A 158 1.82 -2.68 13.81
N TYR A 159 0.54 -2.63 14.19
CA TYR A 159 -0.32 -3.81 14.25
C TYR A 159 -0.48 -4.51 12.89
N ASP A 160 -0.74 -3.76 11.82
CA ASP A 160 -0.96 -4.33 10.50
C ASP A 160 0.34 -4.92 9.93
N VAL A 161 1.47 -4.26 10.17
CA VAL A 161 2.80 -4.79 9.80
C VAL A 161 3.05 -6.13 10.52
N ARG A 162 2.82 -6.21 11.83
CA ARG A 162 2.97 -7.45 12.59
C ARG A 162 2.06 -8.56 12.09
N ARG A 163 0.80 -8.23 11.77
CA ARG A 163 -0.14 -9.18 11.18
C ARG A 163 0.37 -9.71 9.83
N ALA A 164 0.92 -8.85 8.99
CA ALA A 164 1.54 -9.27 7.73
C ALA A 164 2.67 -10.30 7.96
N PHE A 165 3.54 -10.06 8.96
CA PHE A 165 4.61 -11.00 9.32
C PHE A 165 4.07 -12.32 9.89
N GLN A 166 2.99 -12.29 10.67
CA GLN A 166 2.33 -13.52 11.14
C GLN A 166 1.81 -14.36 9.96
N LEU A 167 1.29 -13.72 8.91
CA LEU A 167 0.86 -14.41 7.69
C LEU A 167 2.06 -14.98 6.92
N LEU A 168 3.15 -14.21 6.77
CA LEU A 168 4.37 -14.68 6.12
C LEU A 168 5.01 -15.86 6.85
N ASN A 169 5.00 -15.86 8.18
CA ASN A 169 5.59 -16.94 8.98
C ASN A 169 4.86 -18.27 8.79
N ARG A 170 3.58 -18.24 8.42
CA ARG A 170 2.80 -19.44 8.06
C ARG A 170 3.06 -19.95 6.65
N ASN A 171 3.71 -19.14 5.80
CA ASN A 171 3.99 -19.51 4.42
C ASN A 171 5.26 -20.38 4.36
N SER A 172 5.13 -21.61 3.82
CA SER A 172 6.23 -22.56 3.65
C SER A 172 7.11 -22.28 2.43
N ASP A 173 6.64 -21.47 1.47
CA ASP A 173 7.33 -21.24 0.20
C ASP A 173 8.50 -20.26 0.31
N LEU A 174 8.59 -19.52 1.42
CA LEU A 174 9.69 -18.62 1.69
C LEU A 174 10.81 -19.32 2.45
N THR A 175 12.03 -19.07 2.01
CA THR A 175 13.23 -19.53 2.72
C THR A 175 13.41 -18.82 4.07
N LEU A 176 14.19 -19.42 4.97
CA LEU A 176 14.52 -18.79 6.24
C LEU A 176 15.24 -17.44 6.03
N GLU A 177 16.16 -17.38 5.05
CA GLU A 177 16.90 -16.17 4.70
C GLU A 177 15.97 -15.04 4.25
N GLU A 178 14.99 -15.31 3.38
CA GLU A 178 14.03 -14.31 2.91
C GLU A 178 13.17 -13.78 4.05
N LYS A 179 12.69 -14.66 4.93
CA LYS A 179 11.90 -14.25 6.11
C LYS A 179 12.75 -13.43 7.08
N ALA A 180 13.96 -13.87 7.38
CA ALA A 180 14.88 -13.16 8.25
C ALA A 180 15.28 -11.78 7.69
N GLY A 181 15.53 -11.70 6.39
CA GLY A 181 15.84 -10.44 5.71
C GLY A 181 14.71 -9.41 5.80
N LEU A 182 13.46 -9.87 5.66
CA LEU A 182 12.29 -9.01 5.86
C LEU A 182 12.14 -8.61 7.34
N GLU A 183 12.25 -9.54 8.29
CA GLU A 183 12.19 -9.23 9.73
C GLU A 183 13.28 -8.21 10.12
N PHE A 184 14.48 -8.32 9.56
CA PHE A 184 15.54 -7.36 9.78
C PHE A 184 15.18 -5.96 9.24
N ALA A 185 14.61 -5.87 8.05
CA ALA A 185 14.20 -4.60 7.45
C ALA A 185 13.09 -3.88 8.27
N TYR A 186 12.30 -4.64 9.03
CA TYR A 186 11.22 -4.14 9.89
C TYR A 186 11.51 -4.25 11.38
N LEU A 187 12.77 -4.43 11.74
CA LEU A 187 13.19 -4.67 13.13
C LEU A 187 12.67 -3.60 14.09
N GLU A 188 12.67 -2.34 13.68
CA GLU A 188 12.15 -1.24 14.49
C GLU A 188 10.67 -1.43 14.89
N VAL A 189 9.84 -1.92 13.98
CA VAL A 189 8.40 -2.14 14.22
C VAL A 189 8.18 -3.44 14.99
N LEU A 190 8.89 -4.50 14.61
CA LEU A 190 8.69 -5.85 15.15
C LEU A 190 9.27 -6.01 16.56
N ALA A 191 10.39 -5.33 16.87
CA ALA A 191 11.04 -5.44 18.17
C ALA A 191 10.39 -4.58 19.27
N ARG A 192 9.51 -3.64 18.93
CA ARG A 192 8.74 -2.90 19.93
C ARG A 192 7.81 -3.85 20.69
N SER A 193 8.12 -4.15 21.93
CA SER A 193 7.23 -4.94 22.76
C SER A 193 6.02 -4.12 23.21
N PHE A 194 4.81 -4.54 22.81
CA PHE A 194 3.62 -4.15 23.54
C PHE A 194 3.64 -4.87 24.89
N ARG A 195 3.44 -4.12 25.99
CA ARG A 195 3.32 -4.69 27.33
C ARG A 195 2.24 -5.79 27.32
N GLY A 196 2.65 -7.03 27.44
CA GLY A 196 1.75 -8.16 27.66
C GLY A 196 1.71 -9.27 26.62
N GLU A 197 2.41 -9.17 25.50
CA GLU A 197 2.47 -10.25 24.52
C GLU A 197 3.85 -10.94 24.55
N ASP A 198 3.90 -12.13 25.14
CA ASP A 198 5.07 -13.02 25.21
C ASP A 198 5.41 -13.71 23.86
N GLN A 199 5.12 -13.08 22.73
CA GLN A 199 5.34 -13.75 21.44
C GLN A 199 6.61 -13.26 20.74
N GLN A 200 7.43 -14.22 20.33
CA GLN A 200 8.57 -14.02 19.45
C GLN A 200 8.12 -13.28 18.17
N GLN A 201 8.58 -12.04 18.01
CA GLN A 201 8.14 -11.19 16.90
C GLN A 201 9.07 -11.30 15.68
N ILE A 202 10.28 -11.85 15.87
CA ILE A 202 11.32 -12.03 14.86
C ILE A 202 11.91 -13.46 14.88
N PRO A 203 11.07 -14.51 14.84
CA PRO A 203 11.53 -15.88 15.05
C PRO A 203 12.48 -16.38 13.94
N ASN A 204 12.30 -15.87 12.72
CA ASN A 204 13.13 -16.30 11.60
C ASN A 204 14.50 -15.58 11.63
N LEU A 205 14.54 -14.33 12.02
CA LEU A 205 15.78 -13.59 12.20
C LEU A 205 16.61 -14.19 13.36
N GLU A 206 15.99 -14.51 14.49
CA GLU A 206 16.64 -15.17 15.60
C GLU A 206 17.26 -16.51 15.16
N ARG A 207 16.48 -17.36 14.51
CA ARG A 207 16.98 -18.64 14.00
C ARG A 207 18.06 -18.49 12.96
N TYR A 208 17.93 -17.53 12.04
CA TYR A 208 18.92 -17.28 10.99
C TYR A 208 20.26 -16.78 11.58
N ILE A 209 20.21 -15.97 12.63
CA ILE A 209 21.41 -15.53 13.38
C ILE A 209 22.06 -16.70 14.14
N GLU A 210 21.28 -17.65 14.68
CA GLU A 210 21.82 -18.86 15.30
C GLU A 210 22.59 -19.73 14.30
N GLU A 211 22.11 -19.84 13.06
CA GLU A 211 22.77 -20.56 11.97
C GLU A 211 23.96 -19.76 11.36
N HIS A 212 23.96 -18.42 11.49
CA HIS A 212 24.91 -17.47 10.88
C HIS A 212 25.36 -16.39 11.88
N PRO A 213 26.18 -16.71 12.89
CA PRO A 213 26.53 -15.78 13.97
C PRO A 213 27.21 -14.48 13.50
N GLU A 214 27.89 -14.50 12.33
CA GLU A 214 28.50 -13.32 11.71
C GLU A 214 27.49 -12.22 11.39
N LEU A 215 26.23 -12.56 11.15
CA LEU A 215 25.15 -11.58 10.89
C LEU A 215 24.74 -10.82 12.16
N PHE A 216 24.91 -11.41 13.33
CA PHE A 216 24.72 -10.69 14.59
C PHE A 216 25.66 -9.52 14.70
N VAL A 217 26.94 -9.74 14.35
CA VAL A 217 27.95 -8.66 14.35
C VAL A 217 27.57 -7.57 13.36
N GLN A 218 27.08 -7.95 12.16
CA GLN A 218 26.64 -6.97 11.17
C GLN A 218 25.40 -6.17 11.65
N ALA A 219 24.44 -6.85 12.27
CA ALA A 219 23.26 -6.19 12.85
C ALA A 219 23.63 -5.20 13.96
N VAL A 220 24.55 -5.60 14.86
CA VAL A 220 25.08 -4.73 15.91
C VAL A 220 25.84 -3.55 15.32
N VAL A 221 26.75 -3.80 14.37
CA VAL A 221 27.52 -2.73 13.69
C VAL A 221 26.56 -1.77 12.97
N TRP A 222 25.54 -2.28 12.28
CA TRP A 222 24.55 -1.44 11.61
C TRP A 222 23.81 -0.55 12.61
N ALA A 223 23.39 -1.09 13.75
CA ALA A 223 22.65 -0.36 14.77
C ALA A 223 23.48 0.71 15.50
N TYR A 224 24.75 0.41 15.73
CA TYR A 224 25.67 1.33 16.42
C TYR A 224 26.54 2.13 15.46
N LYS A 225 26.41 1.91 14.13
CA LYS A 225 27.12 2.73 13.16
C LYS A 225 26.60 4.16 13.24
N ARG A 226 27.38 5.05 13.87
CA ARG A 226 27.09 6.49 13.89
C ARG A 226 27.01 6.99 12.46
N LYS A 227 25.82 7.32 11.99
CA LYS A 227 25.65 8.23 10.88
C LYS A 227 26.12 9.60 11.36
N ASP A 228 26.87 10.30 10.54
CA ASP A 228 27.32 11.63 10.84
C ASP A 228 26.15 12.49 11.35
N ARG A 229 26.41 13.19 12.44
CA ARG A 229 25.46 13.91 13.27
C ARG A 229 24.48 14.72 12.45
N GLY A 230 23.20 14.40 12.53
CA GLY A 230 22.20 15.41 12.24
C GLY A 230 20.81 14.97 11.84
N GLU A 231 20.53 13.74 11.46
CA GLU A 231 19.31 13.57 10.67
C GLU A 231 18.33 12.45 11.04
N ASP A 232 18.48 11.67 12.13
CA ASP A 232 17.42 10.67 12.32
C ASP A 232 17.08 10.33 13.76
N PRO A 233 15.88 10.72 14.24
CA PRO A 233 15.30 10.21 15.50
C PRO A 233 15.06 8.69 15.50
N ALA A 234 15.14 8.03 14.33
CA ALA A 234 15.02 6.57 14.20
C ALA A 234 16.15 5.82 14.91
N GLU A 235 17.34 6.42 15.07
CA GLU A 235 18.49 5.78 15.74
C GLU A 235 18.21 5.42 17.22
N PHE A 236 17.46 6.23 17.94
CA PHE A 236 17.07 5.93 19.32
C PHE A 236 16.07 4.76 19.44
N ARG A 237 15.27 4.55 18.43
CA ARG A 237 14.22 3.50 18.43
C ARG A 237 14.76 2.12 18.07
N VAL A 238 15.80 2.10 17.25
CA VAL A 238 16.52 0.87 16.87
C VAL A 238 17.33 0.35 18.04
N THR A 239 17.91 1.24 18.87
CA THR A 239 18.66 0.84 20.08
C THR A 239 17.76 0.14 21.10
N GLU A 240 16.51 0.56 21.33
CA GLU A 240 15.59 -0.14 22.22
C GLU A 240 15.25 -1.57 21.71
N GLY A 241 15.06 -1.74 20.39
CA GLY A 241 14.83 -3.06 19.77
C GLY A 241 16.05 -3.97 19.87
N LEU A 242 17.27 -3.40 19.76
CA LEU A 242 18.52 -4.14 19.85
C LEU A 242 18.97 -4.42 21.29
N GLU A 243 18.55 -3.64 22.27
CA GLU A 243 18.73 -4.01 23.67
C GLU A 243 18.03 -5.33 23.98
N HIS A 244 16.86 -5.58 23.42
CA HIS A 244 16.19 -6.87 23.51
C HIS A 244 16.92 -7.98 22.76
N LEU A 245 17.43 -7.72 21.56
CA LEU A 245 18.28 -8.67 20.83
C LEU A 245 19.62 -8.88 21.53
N ALA A 246 20.23 -7.84 22.09
CA ALA A 246 21.46 -7.97 22.86
C ALA A 246 21.25 -8.78 24.15
N GLN A 247 20.16 -8.57 24.87
CA GLN A 247 19.84 -9.38 26.06
C GLN A 247 19.58 -10.84 25.71
N ARG A 248 19.01 -11.14 24.53
CA ARG A 248 18.86 -12.52 24.02
C ARG A 248 20.14 -13.02 23.39
N GLY A 249 20.89 -12.19 22.67
CA GLY A 249 22.20 -12.50 22.10
C GLY A 249 23.25 -12.84 23.16
N TYR A 250 23.19 -12.25 24.35
CA TYR A 250 24.01 -12.69 25.49
C TYR A 250 23.70 -14.15 25.89
N ARG A 251 22.45 -14.57 25.84
CA ARG A 251 22.08 -15.98 26.09
C ARG A 251 22.54 -16.91 24.95
N LEU A 252 22.60 -16.42 23.73
CA LEU A 252 23.13 -17.17 22.57
C LEU A 252 24.66 -17.30 22.65
N LEU A 253 25.37 -16.27 23.14
CA LEU A 253 26.84 -16.30 23.35
C LEU A 253 27.23 -17.14 24.57
N GLU A 254 26.35 -17.31 25.57
CA GLU A 254 26.57 -18.23 26.70
C GLU A 254 26.32 -19.70 26.33
N ALA A 255 25.65 -19.98 25.19
CA ALA A 255 25.35 -21.32 24.72
C ALA A 255 26.39 -21.86 23.72
N VAL A 256 27.40 -21.08 23.33
CA VAL A 256 28.55 -21.43 22.48
C VAL A 256 29.81 -21.55 23.35
#